data_a523296414cc9535c9073a5948f33a12
#
_entry.id   a523296414cc9535c9073a5948f33a12
#
_cell.length_a   1.000
_cell.length_b   1.000
_cell.length_c   1.000
_cell.angle_alpha   90.00
_cell.angle_beta   90.00
_cell.angle_gamma   90.00
#
_symmetry.space_group_name_H-M   'P 1'
#
loop_
_entity.id
_entity.type
_entity.pdbx_description
1 polymer ?
#
loop_
_entity_poly.entity_id
_entity_poly.type
_entity_poly.pdbx_seq_one_letter_code
_entity_poly.pdbx_strand_id
1 'polypeptide(L)'
;ETYQAMEGFVYNLNTMHSRAGAQVPFSSINLGTDTSRGGRMVTKKLLEAYEKGLGKGECPIFPNICFKIKDGVNYEPEDPNYDLFKLSMQVACKRLFPNFSFQDSSFNKQYGPEEVAYMGCRTRVIGNVNGPEVTDGRGNLAFTTINLPRLGILAEGDLVKFWASFDNMFDLAVKELL
;
A
#
# COMPACT_ATOMS: atom_id res chain seq x y z
N GLU A 1 12.80 -21.19 -10.55
CA GLU A 1 11.38 -20.97 -10.90
C GLU A 1 10.78 -19.77 -10.11
N THR A 2 10.77 -19.77 -8.76
CA THR A 2 10.15 -18.70 -7.96
C THR A 2 10.75 -17.32 -8.23
N TYR A 3 12.08 -17.22 -8.37
CA TYR A 3 12.71 -15.94 -8.70
C TYR A 3 12.22 -15.42 -10.06
N GLN A 4 12.18 -16.27 -11.07
CA GLN A 4 11.72 -15.91 -12.42
C GLN A 4 10.25 -15.48 -12.43
N ALA A 5 9.41 -16.13 -11.60
CA ALA A 5 8.02 -15.74 -11.44
C ALA A 5 7.90 -14.34 -10.80
N MET A 6 8.71 -14.04 -9.78
CA MET A 6 8.73 -12.72 -9.13
C MET A 6 9.31 -11.64 -10.04
N GLU A 7 10.33 -11.95 -10.80
CA GLU A 7 10.86 -11.05 -11.82
C GLU A 7 9.79 -10.72 -12.88
N GLY A 8 9.14 -11.73 -13.42
CA GLY A 8 8.02 -11.55 -14.36
C GLY A 8 6.88 -10.74 -13.78
N PHE A 9 6.54 -10.95 -12.50
CA PHE A 9 5.52 -10.18 -11.79
C PHE A 9 5.89 -8.68 -11.72
N VAL A 10 7.12 -8.35 -11.31
CA VAL A 10 7.60 -6.96 -11.26
C VAL A 10 7.61 -6.34 -12.66
N TYR A 11 8.10 -7.05 -13.68
CA TYR A 11 8.08 -6.55 -15.07
C TYR A 11 6.67 -6.28 -15.56
N ASN A 12 5.74 -7.22 -15.36
CA ASN A 12 4.36 -7.06 -15.81
C ASN A 12 3.68 -5.84 -15.20
N LEU A 13 3.85 -5.61 -13.90
CA LEU A 13 3.25 -4.47 -13.21
C LEU A 13 3.81 -3.11 -13.66
N ASN A 14 4.97 -3.09 -14.29
CA ASN A 14 5.62 -1.85 -14.73
C ASN A 14 5.54 -1.63 -16.25
N THR A 15 5.19 -2.65 -17.02
CA THR A 15 5.23 -2.59 -18.49
C THR A 15 3.89 -2.90 -19.17
N MET A 16 3.02 -3.65 -18.52
CA MET A 16 1.70 -3.97 -19.07
C MET A 16 0.70 -2.85 -18.82
N HIS A 17 0.14 -2.33 -19.89
CA HIS A 17 -0.88 -1.29 -19.81
C HIS A 17 -2.24 -1.89 -19.44
N SER A 18 -2.86 -1.35 -18.40
CA SER A 18 -4.20 -1.77 -17.96
C SER A 18 -5.32 -1.11 -18.76
N ARG A 19 -5.03 0.02 -19.42
CA ARG A 19 -5.99 0.82 -20.20
C ARG A 19 -5.30 1.47 -21.40
N ALA A 20 -6.10 1.93 -22.36
CA ALA A 20 -5.65 2.85 -23.39
C ALA A 20 -5.03 4.11 -22.76
N GLY A 21 -3.96 4.65 -23.37
CA GLY A 21 -3.25 5.80 -22.82
C GLY A 21 -2.05 5.45 -21.93
N ALA A 22 -1.55 4.20 -22.02
CA ALA A 22 -0.32 3.75 -21.38
C ALA A 22 -0.37 3.76 -19.84
N GLN A 23 -1.53 3.51 -19.23
CA GLN A 23 -1.67 3.38 -17.78
C GLN A 23 -1.27 1.98 -17.31
N VAL A 24 -0.34 1.92 -16.36
CA VAL A 24 0.01 0.68 -15.64
C VAL A 24 -0.89 0.50 -14.42
N PRO A 25 -1.13 -0.76 -13.94
CA PRO A 25 -1.96 -1.00 -12.77
C PRO A 25 -1.31 -0.46 -11.51
N PHE A 26 -2.01 0.40 -10.78
CA PHE A 26 -1.57 0.83 -9.45
C PHE A 26 -1.76 -0.34 -8.46
N SER A 27 -0.67 -0.94 -8.05
CA SER A 27 -0.66 -2.17 -7.27
C SER A 27 0.19 -2.04 -6.01
N SER A 28 -0.22 -2.76 -4.97
CA SER A 28 0.52 -2.84 -3.71
C SER A 28 0.53 -4.27 -3.17
N ILE A 29 1.54 -4.59 -2.38
CA ILE A 29 1.69 -5.87 -1.71
C ILE A 29 2.21 -5.68 -0.30
N ASN A 30 1.67 -6.45 0.65
CA ASN A 30 2.12 -6.50 2.04
C ASN A 30 2.92 -7.77 2.27
N LEU A 31 4.10 -7.64 2.85
CA LEU A 31 5.06 -8.72 3.09
C LEU A 31 5.63 -8.64 4.50
N GLY A 32 6.37 -9.66 4.91
CA GLY A 32 7.29 -9.63 6.06
C GLY A 32 6.94 -10.58 7.19
N THR A 33 5.65 -10.81 7.46
CA THR A 33 5.22 -11.55 8.65
C THR A 33 4.94 -13.04 8.42
N ASP A 34 4.84 -13.49 7.16
CA ASP A 34 4.68 -14.91 6.86
C ASP A 34 5.98 -15.68 7.10
N THR A 35 5.97 -16.56 8.10
CA THR A 35 7.12 -17.41 8.49
C THR A 35 7.12 -18.77 7.80
N SER A 36 6.11 -19.09 7.00
CA SER A 36 6.08 -20.33 6.22
C SER A 36 7.22 -20.37 5.21
N ARG A 37 7.68 -21.58 4.89
CA ARG A 37 8.72 -21.78 3.87
C ARG A 37 8.35 -21.13 2.53
N GLY A 38 7.08 -21.22 2.13
CA GLY A 38 6.58 -20.64 0.89
C GLY A 38 6.59 -19.11 0.94
N GLY A 39 5.99 -18.52 1.97
CA GLY A 39 5.92 -17.08 2.14
C GLY A 39 7.30 -16.43 2.26
N ARG A 40 8.21 -17.01 3.03
CA ARG A 40 9.61 -16.55 3.12
C ARG A 40 10.31 -16.57 1.76
N MET A 41 10.12 -17.66 0.99
CA MET A 41 10.73 -17.78 -0.34
C MET A 41 10.18 -16.74 -1.31
N VAL A 42 8.87 -16.52 -1.35
CA VAL A 42 8.23 -15.50 -2.18
C VAL A 42 8.72 -14.11 -1.79
N THR A 43 8.68 -13.77 -0.50
CA THR A 43 9.17 -12.48 0.02
C THR A 43 10.62 -12.23 -0.39
N LYS A 44 11.52 -13.20 -0.15
CA LYS A 44 12.93 -13.08 -0.52
C LYS A 44 13.11 -12.85 -2.01
N LYS A 45 12.45 -13.68 -2.84
CA LYS A 45 12.64 -13.61 -4.31
C LYS A 45 12.01 -12.36 -4.92
N LEU A 46 10.92 -11.85 -4.34
CA LEU A 46 10.36 -10.57 -4.77
C LEU A 46 11.31 -9.40 -4.42
N LEU A 47 11.85 -9.36 -3.22
CA LEU A 47 12.81 -8.33 -2.81
C LEU A 47 14.08 -8.37 -3.68
N GLU A 48 14.64 -9.55 -3.96
CA GLU A 48 15.79 -9.71 -4.85
C GLU A 48 15.49 -9.23 -6.28
N ALA A 49 14.30 -9.57 -6.84
CA ALA A 49 13.90 -9.13 -8.16
C ALA A 49 13.69 -7.60 -8.20
N TYR A 50 13.08 -7.04 -7.16
CA TYR A 50 12.86 -5.61 -7.04
C TYR A 50 14.19 -4.85 -6.90
N GLU A 51 15.15 -5.38 -6.14
CA GLU A 51 16.50 -4.82 -5.99
C GLU A 51 17.25 -4.80 -7.33
N LYS A 52 17.16 -5.87 -8.12
CA LYS A 52 17.77 -5.94 -9.45
C LYS A 52 17.23 -4.85 -10.36
N GLY A 53 15.93 -4.57 -10.29
CA GLY A 53 15.27 -3.58 -11.12
C GLY A 53 14.86 -4.12 -12.49
N LEU A 54 14.41 -3.21 -13.34
CA LEU A 54 13.95 -3.49 -14.70
C LEU A 54 15.11 -3.31 -15.70
N GLY A 55 15.03 -3.98 -16.84
CA GLY A 55 15.90 -3.76 -18.01
C GLY A 55 17.39 -3.64 -17.65
N LYS A 56 17.90 -2.43 -17.65
CA LYS A 56 19.31 -2.11 -17.33
C LYS A 56 19.51 -1.72 -15.86
N GLY A 57 18.54 -2.01 -14.99
CA GLY A 57 18.57 -1.68 -13.57
C GLY A 57 17.70 -0.47 -13.19
N GLU A 58 16.74 -0.09 -14.04
CA GLU A 58 15.79 0.96 -13.75
C GLU A 58 14.94 0.61 -12.52
N CYS A 59 14.60 1.63 -11.73
CA CYS A 59 13.81 1.44 -10.52
C CYS A 59 12.38 1.05 -10.85
N PRO A 60 11.86 -0.09 -10.38
CA PRO A 60 10.45 -0.41 -10.50
C PRO A 60 9.60 0.61 -9.72
N ILE A 61 8.45 0.97 -10.26
CA ILE A 61 7.47 1.81 -9.57
C ILE A 61 6.46 0.93 -8.81
N PHE A 62 6.07 -0.19 -9.43
CA PHE A 62 5.11 -1.13 -8.88
C PHE A 62 5.70 -2.55 -8.71
N PRO A 63 5.18 -3.33 -7.75
CA PRO A 63 4.18 -2.94 -6.75
C PRO A 63 4.75 -1.99 -5.69
N ASN A 64 3.88 -1.18 -5.08
CA ASN A 64 4.23 -0.54 -3.82
C ASN A 64 4.37 -1.62 -2.75
N ILE A 65 5.56 -1.79 -2.23
CA ILE A 65 5.83 -2.82 -1.23
C ILE A 65 5.70 -2.20 0.17
N CYS A 66 4.84 -2.79 1.00
CA CYS A 66 4.79 -2.52 2.43
C CYS A 66 5.38 -3.73 3.18
N PHE A 67 6.52 -3.53 3.83
CA PHE A 67 7.15 -4.55 4.66
C PHE A 67 6.69 -4.36 6.11
N LYS A 68 5.97 -5.35 6.63
CA LYS A 68 5.47 -5.35 8.00
C LYS A 68 6.57 -5.80 8.95
N ILE A 69 6.78 -5.03 10.01
CA ILE A 69 7.72 -5.33 11.10
C ILE A 69 6.90 -5.67 12.33
N LYS A 70 7.17 -6.84 12.92
CA LYS A 70 6.45 -7.35 14.07
C LYS A 70 7.41 -8.02 15.03
N ASP A 71 7.24 -7.73 16.32
CA ASP A 71 8.00 -8.33 17.42
C ASP A 71 7.80 -9.86 17.44
N GLY A 72 8.88 -10.60 17.70
CA GLY A 72 8.89 -12.06 17.66
C GLY A 72 8.79 -12.68 16.26
N VAL A 73 8.79 -11.88 15.19
CA VAL A 73 8.69 -12.37 13.81
C VAL A 73 9.88 -11.94 12.96
N ASN A 74 10.26 -10.65 12.99
CA ASN A 74 11.33 -10.15 12.14
C ASN A 74 12.05 -8.91 12.68
N TYR A 75 11.78 -8.51 13.93
CA TYR A 75 12.36 -7.30 14.50
C TYR A 75 13.73 -7.57 15.16
N GLU A 76 13.84 -8.64 15.94
CA GLU A 76 15.08 -9.00 16.65
C GLU A 76 15.94 -10.02 15.88
N PRO A 77 17.27 -10.07 16.12
CA PRO A 77 18.18 -10.97 15.42
C PRO A 77 17.82 -12.46 15.47
N GLU A 78 17.15 -12.89 16.52
CA GLU A 78 16.74 -14.26 16.77
C GLU A 78 15.41 -14.62 16.08
N ASP A 79 14.72 -13.65 15.53
CA ASP A 79 13.42 -13.84 14.90
C ASP A 79 13.52 -14.61 13.58
N PRO A 80 12.50 -15.45 13.25
CA PRO A 80 12.54 -16.32 12.08
C PRO A 80 12.67 -15.59 10.74
N ASN A 81 12.22 -14.36 10.63
CA ASN A 81 12.25 -13.55 9.41
C ASN A 81 13.21 -12.35 9.48
N TYR A 82 14.11 -12.31 10.45
CA TYR A 82 15.07 -11.20 10.60
C TYR A 82 15.98 -11.03 9.38
N ASP A 83 16.36 -12.13 8.72
CA ASP A 83 17.14 -12.09 7.48
C ASP A 83 16.38 -11.39 6.35
N LEU A 84 15.07 -11.55 6.28
CA LEU A 84 14.21 -10.86 5.31
C LEU A 84 14.06 -9.38 5.64
N PHE A 85 14.02 -9.02 6.92
CA PHE A 85 14.04 -7.62 7.35
C PHE A 85 15.34 -6.94 6.92
N LYS A 86 16.50 -7.55 7.16
CA LYS A 86 17.77 -7.00 6.69
C LYS A 86 17.81 -6.84 5.17
N LEU A 87 17.33 -7.83 4.43
CA LEU A 87 17.24 -7.74 2.96
C LEU A 87 16.34 -6.60 2.53
N SER A 88 15.17 -6.43 3.19
CA SER A 88 14.23 -5.35 2.87
C SER A 88 14.85 -3.96 3.08
N MET A 89 15.66 -3.79 4.13
CA MET A 89 16.41 -2.55 4.36
C MET A 89 17.47 -2.29 3.29
N GLN A 90 18.20 -3.33 2.86
CA GLN A 90 19.16 -3.21 1.76
C GLN A 90 18.48 -2.76 0.47
N VAL A 91 17.31 -3.32 0.17
CA VAL A 91 16.52 -2.94 -0.99
C VAL A 91 16.06 -1.49 -0.87
N ALA A 92 15.56 -1.08 0.28
CA ALA A 92 15.11 0.30 0.52
C ALA A 92 16.24 1.34 0.37
N CYS A 93 17.48 0.96 0.68
CA CYS A 93 18.65 1.83 0.45
C CYS A 93 18.96 2.07 -1.04
N LYS A 94 18.52 1.19 -1.92
CA LYS A 94 18.80 1.26 -3.36
C LYS A 94 17.59 1.66 -4.20
N ARG A 95 16.39 1.43 -3.68
CA ARG A 95 15.14 1.56 -4.41
C ARG A 95 14.15 2.45 -3.66
N LEU A 96 13.04 2.78 -4.30
CA LEU A 96 11.97 3.59 -3.69
C LEU A 96 11.22 2.83 -2.58
N PHE A 97 11.12 1.53 -2.68
CA PHE A 97 10.44 0.63 -1.74
C PHE A 97 11.38 -0.44 -1.19
N PRO A 98 11.01 -1.15 -0.10
CA PRO A 98 9.71 -1.11 0.59
C PRO A 98 9.53 0.08 1.53
N ASN A 99 8.25 0.42 1.80
CA ASN A 99 7.84 1.16 2.99
C ASN A 99 7.73 0.21 4.17
N PHE A 100 7.96 0.71 5.39
CA PHE A 100 7.91 -0.12 6.59
C PHE A 100 6.69 0.20 7.45
N SER A 101 6.02 -0.86 7.94
CA SER A 101 4.88 -0.77 8.85
C SER A 101 5.17 -1.51 10.15
N PHE A 102 5.28 -0.75 11.24
CA PHE A 102 5.52 -1.29 12.58
C PHE A 102 4.19 -1.73 13.20
N GLN A 103 3.95 -3.06 13.21
CA GLN A 103 2.69 -3.64 13.67
C GLN A 103 2.49 -3.43 15.17
N ASP A 104 3.58 -3.39 15.93
CA ASP A 104 3.58 -3.26 17.40
C ASP A 104 3.60 -1.82 17.89
N SER A 105 3.61 -0.83 17.00
CA SER A 105 3.52 0.57 17.41
C SER A 105 2.18 0.85 18.10
N SER A 106 2.16 1.78 19.07
CA SER A 106 0.93 2.20 19.77
C SER A 106 -0.16 2.63 18.79
N PHE A 107 0.24 3.18 17.65
CA PHE A 107 -0.64 3.61 16.58
C PHE A 107 -1.36 2.45 15.87
N ASN A 108 -0.74 1.27 15.77
CA ASN A 108 -1.32 0.10 15.12
C ASN A 108 -1.98 -0.85 16.12
N LYS A 109 -1.41 -1.05 17.31
CA LYS A 109 -1.96 -1.92 18.36
C LYS A 109 -3.39 -1.57 18.79
N GLN A 110 -3.80 -0.31 18.67
CA GLN A 110 -5.15 0.14 19.04
C GLN A 110 -6.28 -0.49 18.20
N TYR A 111 -5.96 -1.10 17.07
CA TYR A 111 -6.93 -1.70 16.15
C TYR A 111 -7.12 -3.22 16.34
N GLY A 112 -6.69 -3.75 17.47
CA GLY A 112 -6.86 -5.14 17.83
C GLY A 112 -5.66 -6.04 17.55
N PRO A 113 -5.79 -7.36 17.72
CA PRO A 113 -4.71 -8.32 17.56
C PRO A 113 -4.39 -8.63 16.09
N GLU A 114 -5.27 -8.26 15.17
CA GLU A 114 -5.10 -8.48 13.75
C GLU A 114 -4.00 -7.56 13.18
N GLU A 115 -3.27 -8.08 12.23
CA GLU A 115 -2.26 -7.28 11.54
C GLU A 115 -2.91 -6.21 10.67
N VAL A 116 -2.40 -4.99 10.77
CA VAL A 116 -2.79 -3.91 9.89
C VAL A 116 -2.20 -4.15 8.49
N ALA A 117 -3.03 -4.09 7.46
CA ALA A 117 -2.61 -4.13 6.07
C ALA A 117 -2.70 -2.73 5.43
N TYR A 118 -2.03 -2.58 4.30
CA TYR A 118 -2.05 -1.33 3.54
C TYR A 118 -2.51 -1.58 2.11
N MET A 119 -3.36 -0.69 1.62
CA MET A 119 -3.80 -0.62 0.24
C MET A 119 -3.20 0.61 -0.44
N GLY A 120 -2.77 0.45 -1.68
CA GLY A 120 -2.07 1.51 -2.38
C GLY A 120 -0.78 1.89 -1.66
N CYS A 121 -0.53 3.18 -1.50
CA CYS A 121 0.69 3.67 -0.87
C CYS A 121 0.58 3.81 0.64
N ARG A 122 -0.59 4.17 1.19
CA ARG A 122 -0.74 4.50 2.64
C ARG A 122 -2.13 4.28 3.21
N THR A 123 -3.09 3.79 2.44
CA THR A 123 -4.43 3.53 2.97
C THR A 123 -4.37 2.33 3.91
N ARG A 124 -4.53 2.59 5.20
CA ARG A 124 -4.52 1.55 6.22
C ARG A 124 -5.88 0.83 6.26
N VAL A 125 -5.83 -0.48 6.14
CA VAL A 125 -7.01 -1.35 6.28
C VAL A 125 -7.05 -1.86 7.70
N ILE A 126 -8.06 -1.44 8.43
CA ILE A 126 -8.30 -1.77 9.83
C ILE A 126 -9.73 -2.26 9.96
N GLY A 127 -10.12 -2.71 11.11
CA GLY A 127 -11.44 -3.23 11.50
C GLY A 127 -12.58 -3.07 10.49
N ASN A 128 -13.54 -3.91 10.55
CA ASN A 128 -14.74 -3.87 9.71
C ASN A 128 -15.95 -3.66 10.61
N VAL A 129 -16.63 -2.52 10.48
CA VAL A 129 -17.83 -2.21 11.28
C VAL A 129 -19.06 -3.03 10.86
N ASN A 130 -19.01 -3.68 9.69
CA ASN A 130 -20.13 -4.41 9.10
C ASN A 130 -19.91 -5.94 9.07
N GLY A 131 -18.85 -6.45 9.68
CA GLY A 131 -18.51 -7.88 9.66
C GLY A 131 -17.29 -8.22 10.49
N PRO A 132 -16.64 -9.38 10.27
CA PRO A 132 -15.43 -9.75 10.97
C PRO A 132 -14.32 -8.71 10.81
N GLU A 133 -13.57 -8.45 11.89
CA GLU A 133 -12.44 -7.51 11.89
C GLU A 133 -11.20 -8.12 11.18
N VAL A 134 -11.35 -8.47 9.93
CA VAL A 134 -10.27 -9.02 9.10
C VAL A 134 -9.87 -8.03 8.00
N THR A 135 -8.64 -8.14 7.53
CA THR A 135 -8.11 -7.29 6.46
C THR A 135 -8.28 -7.88 5.05
N ASP A 136 -8.65 -9.15 4.98
CA ASP A 136 -8.88 -9.86 3.73
C ASP A 136 -10.18 -9.42 3.04
N GLY A 137 -10.18 -9.46 1.71
CA GLY A 137 -11.36 -9.13 0.91
C GLY A 137 -11.80 -7.67 0.96
N ARG A 138 -10.95 -6.78 1.47
CA ARG A 138 -11.22 -5.32 1.57
C ARG A 138 -10.75 -4.60 0.31
N GLY A 139 -11.46 -3.53 -0.03
CA GLY A 139 -11.12 -2.72 -1.20
C GLY A 139 -11.88 -1.40 -1.22
N ASN A 140 -11.45 -0.48 -2.09
CA ASN A 140 -12.21 0.72 -2.40
C ASN A 140 -13.22 0.38 -3.49
N LEU A 141 -14.50 0.63 -3.23
CA LEU A 141 -15.58 0.43 -4.22
C LEU A 141 -15.67 1.61 -5.17
N ALA A 142 -15.61 2.83 -4.63
CA ALA A 142 -15.70 4.07 -5.39
C ALA A 142 -14.93 5.18 -4.68
N PHE A 143 -14.67 6.25 -5.39
CA PHE A 143 -14.16 7.50 -4.84
C PHE A 143 -14.72 8.68 -5.61
N THR A 144 -14.88 9.80 -4.93
CA THR A 144 -15.21 11.08 -5.56
C THR A 144 -14.32 12.19 -5.03
N THR A 145 -14.18 13.25 -5.78
CA THR A 145 -13.29 14.36 -5.43
C THR A 145 -14.03 15.68 -5.46
N ILE A 146 -13.92 16.45 -4.37
CA ILE A 146 -14.47 17.80 -4.28
C ILE A 146 -13.37 18.80 -4.67
N ASN A 147 -13.63 19.64 -5.67
CA ASN A 147 -12.71 20.68 -6.13
C ASN A 147 -12.76 21.91 -5.22
N LEU A 148 -12.04 21.87 -4.08
CA LEU A 148 -11.97 22.97 -3.11
C LEU A 148 -11.42 24.27 -3.70
N PRO A 149 -10.36 24.27 -4.54
CA PRO A 149 -9.90 25.49 -5.20
C PRO A 149 -11.00 26.22 -5.99
N ARG A 150 -11.83 25.47 -6.72
CA ARG A 150 -12.97 26.05 -7.44
C ARG A 150 -13.98 26.70 -6.49
N LEU A 151 -14.32 26.03 -5.39
CA LEU A 151 -15.25 26.59 -4.39
C LEU A 151 -14.67 27.86 -3.77
N GLY A 152 -13.38 27.89 -3.47
CA GLY A 152 -12.69 29.08 -2.95
C GLY A 152 -12.73 30.26 -3.93
N ILE A 153 -12.45 30.03 -5.22
CA ILE A 153 -12.52 31.06 -6.24
C ILE A 153 -13.95 31.63 -6.38
N LEU A 154 -14.95 30.75 -6.42
CA LEU A 154 -16.37 31.16 -6.55
C LEU A 154 -16.92 31.86 -5.30
N ALA A 155 -16.31 31.63 -4.15
CA ALA A 155 -16.68 32.29 -2.90
C ALA A 155 -16.20 33.77 -2.86
N GLU A 156 -15.19 34.13 -3.65
CA GLU A 156 -14.68 35.52 -3.77
C GLU A 156 -14.27 36.13 -2.41
N GLY A 157 -13.72 35.30 -1.50
CA GLY A 157 -13.31 35.72 -0.16
C GLY A 157 -14.40 35.65 0.91
N ASP A 158 -15.64 35.31 0.54
CA ASP A 158 -16.74 35.12 1.48
C ASP A 158 -16.74 33.69 2.04
N LEU A 159 -16.34 33.53 3.30
CA LEU A 159 -16.28 32.25 4.00
C LEU A 159 -17.68 31.63 4.21
N VAL A 160 -18.73 32.43 4.39
CA VAL A 160 -20.10 31.90 4.57
C VAL A 160 -20.56 31.24 3.25
N LYS A 161 -20.33 31.92 2.15
CA LYS A 161 -20.62 31.41 0.81
C LYS A 161 -19.78 30.16 0.48
N PHE A 162 -18.51 30.15 0.89
CA PHE A 162 -17.63 28.99 0.72
C PHE A 162 -18.17 27.76 1.44
N TRP A 163 -18.47 27.88 2.73
CA TRP A 163 -18.96 26.75 3.52
C TRP A 163 -20.32 26.26 3.06
N ALA A 164 -21.25 27.13 2.74
CA ALA A 164 -22.53 26.73 2.17
C ALA A 164 -22.39 25.96 0.85
N SER A 165 -21.46 26.37 0.00
CA SER A 165 -21.16 25.68 -1.26
C SER A 165 -20.47 24.35 -1.01
N PHE A 166 -19.57 24.28 -0.02
CA PHE A 166 -18.90 23.05 0.38
C PHE A 166 -19.91 22.02 0.91
N ASP A 167 -20.80 22.40 1.82
CA ASP A 167 -21.82 21.50 2.38
C ASP A 167 -22.71 20.90 1.29
N ASN A 168 -23.16 21.73 0.35
CA ASN A 168 -23.94 21.25 -0.80
C ASN A 168 -23.17 20.24 -1.66
N MET A 169 -21.90 20.49 -1.94
CA MET A 169 -21.04 19.57 -2.71
C MET A 169 -20.73 18.30 -1.94
N PHE A 170 -20.56 18.41 -0.62
CA PHE A 170 -20.34 17.26 0.25
C PHE A 170 -21.57 16.35 0.30
N ASP A 171 -22.76 16.91 0.46
CA ASP A 171 -24.01 16.16 0.42
C ASP A 171 -24.22 15.44 -0.93
N LEU A 172 -23.84 16.10 -2.03
CA LEU A 172 -23.90 15.49 -3.36
C LEU A 172 -22.91 14.32 -3.47
N ALA A 173 -21.69 14.49 -2.98
CA ALA A 173 -20.66 13.44 -2.98
C ALA A 173 -21.08 12.23 -2.13
N VAL A 174 -21.70 12.45 -0.97
CA VAL A 174 -22.25 11.38 -0.13
C VAL A 174 -23.36 10.63 -0.87
N LYS A 175 -24.28 11.33 -1.54
CA LYS A 175 -25.33 10.69 -2.34
C LYS A 175 -24.82 9.89 -3.53
N GLU A 176 -23.68 10.29 -4.11
CA GLU A 176 -23.05 9.56 -5.20
C GLU A 176 -22.40 8.25 -4.71
N LEU A 177 -21.91 8.24 -3.47
CA LEU A 177 -21.18 7.09 -2.91
C LEU A 177 -22.09 6.06 -2.21
N LEU A 178 -23.34 6.39 -1.93
CA LEU A 178 -24.35 5.53 -1.32
C LEU A 178 -25.23 4.83 -2.35
#